data_2a47bf9188ebb7fbd150d0df38061832
#
_entry.id   2a47bf9188ebb7fbd150d0df38061832
#
_cell.length_a   1.000
_cell.length_b   1.000
_cell.length_c   1.000
_cell.angle_alpha   90.00
_cell.angle_beta   90.00
_cell.angle_gamma   90.00
#
_symmetry.space_group_name_H-M   'P 1'
#
loop_
_entity.id
_entity.type
_entity.pdbx_description
1 polymer ?
#
loop_
_entity_poly.entity_id
_entity_poly.type
_entity_poly.pdbx_seq_one_letter_code
_entity_poly.pdbx_strand_id
1 'polypeptide(L)'
;MKTFSMARPLMILTLALLVILAIAVLFGAVSLDDPAARTILWRLRLPRVLLAAAIGATLAVAGVTFQTLLRNPLADPFILGVSGGAAAGAAIATALRWARVPGLVPFVAFLGACGATAAVFLLARRRDHTDPTRLLLSGLVLNAFFSAIILIAFSLSSQSDLTAALRWMMGNISAATWTDVVVVTVPLLIAMTVLVFVANDLRLLAFGEEDAKARGVDVERVKLIG
;
A
#
# COMPACT_ATOMS: atom_id res chain seq x y z
N MET A 1 -20.33 -31.56 8.29
CA MET A 1 -19.46 -30.38 8.20
C MET A 1 -20.18 -29.22 8.86
N LYS A 2 -19.66 -28.70 9.98
CA LYS A 2 -20.21 -27.48 10.60
C LYS A 2 -19.88 -26.30 9.68
N THR A 3 -20.90 -25.70 9.08
CA THR A 3 -20.75 -24.41 8.38
C THR A 3 -20.29 -23.38 9.39
N PHE A 4 -19.00 -23.08 9.40
CA PHE A 4 -18.45 -22.01 10.23
C PHE A 4 -19.08 -20.71 9.74
N SER A 5 -20.06 -20.19 10.48
CA SER A 5 -20.67 -18.91 10.15
C SER A 5 -19.61 -17.80 10.30
N MET A 6 -19.06 -17.35 9.19
CA MET A 6 -18.09 -16.23 9.12
C MET A 6 -18.68 -14.91 9.64
N ALA A 7 -19.99 -14.84 9.80
CA ALA A 7 -20.69 -13.63 10.24
C ALA A 7 -20.28 -13.17 11.65
N ARG A 8 -20.09 -14.09 12.59
CA ARG A 8 -19.70 -13.74 13.97
C ARG A 8 -18.30 -13.11 14.07
N PRO A 9 -17.21 -13.73 13.52
CA PRO A 9 -15.90 -13.10 13.57
C PRO A 9 -15.85 -11.77 12.79
N LEU A 10 -16.51 -11.66 11.65
CA LEU A 10 -16.62 -10.41 10.91
C LEU A 10 -17.31 -9.31 11.74
N MET A 11 -18.42 -9.61 12.39
CA MET A 11 -19.12 -8.67 13.25
C MET A 11 -18.25 -8.19 14.43
N ILE A 12 -17.52 -9.12 15.08
CA ILE A 12 -16.61 -8.78 16.18
C ILE A 12 -15.49 -7.85 15.69
N LEU A 13 -14.84 -8.18 14.55
CA LEU A 13 -13.78 -7.36 13.99
C LEU A 13 -14.27 -5.98 13.55
N THR A 14 -15.45 -5.91 12.95
CA THR A 14 -16.05 -4.62 12.54
C THR A 14 -16.39 -3.77 13.77
N LEU A 15 -16.98 -4.38 14.82
CA LEU A 15 -17.27 -3.67 16.05
C LEU A 15 -15.99 -3.19 16.74
N ALA A 16 -14.96 -4.04 16.82
CA ALA A 16 -13.66 -3.66 17.37
C ALA A 16 -13.05 -2.50 16.61
N LEU A 17 -13.08 -2.51 15.26
CA LEU A 17 -12.60 -1.42 14.43
C LEU A 17 -13.35 -0.12 14.72
N LEU A 18 -14.68 -0.15 14.76
CA LEU A 18 -15.50 1.02 15.05
C LEU A 18 -15.21 1.60 16.45
N VAL A 19 -15.04 0.74 17.45
CA VAL A 19 -14.67 1.16 18.80
C VAL A 19 -13.29 1.79 18.83
N ILE A 20 -12.29 1.20 18.17
CA ILE A 20 -10.94 1.76 18.09
C ILE A 20 -10.94 3.12 17.38
N LEU A 21 -11.67 3.25 16.27
CA LEU A 21 -11.80 4.53 15.56
C LEU A 21 -12.49 5.59 16.43
N ALA A 22 -13.55 5.23 17.13
CA ALA A 22 -14.24 6.13 18.06
C ALA A 22 -13.32 6.60 19.21
N ILE A 23 -12.59 5.67 19.82
CA ILE A 23 -11.61 5.98 20.86
C ILE A 23 -10.53 6.92 20.30
N ALA A 24 -9.96 6.61 19.12
CA ALA A 24 -8.91 7.42 18.51
C ALA A 24 -9.35 8.87 18.18
N VAL A 25 -10.63 9.06 17.85
CA VAL A 25 -11.19 10.40 17.60
C VAL A 25 -11.49 11.14 18.90
N LEU A 26 -12.08 10.45 19.88
CA LEU A 26 -12.57 11.09 21.11
C LEU A 26 -11.46 11.35 22.13
N PHE A 27 -10.49 10.42 22.26
CA PHE A 27 -9.38 10.54 23.21
C PHE A 27 -8.20 11.28 22.59
N GLY A 28 -7.67 12.29 23.30
CA GLY A 28 -6.51 13.06 22.89
C GLY A 28 -6.14 14.11 23.93
N ALA A 29 -5.01 14.81 23.70
CA ALA A 29 -4.41 15.74 24.65
C ALA A 29 -5.29 16.98 24.97
N VAL A 30 -6.30 17.27 24.15
CA VAL A 30 -7.23 18.42 24.37
C VAL A 30 -8.58 17.86 24.76
N SER A 31 -9.13 18.38 25.87
CA SER A 31 -10.47 18.00 26.34
C SER A 31 -11.55 18.51 25.38
N LEU A 32 -12.69 17.80 25.35
CA LEU A 32 -13.82 18.16 24.48
C LEU A 32 -14.53 19.47 24.92
N ASP A 33 -14.25 19.95 26.13
CA ASP A 33 -14.81 21.17 26.69
C ASP A 33 -14.07 22.44 26.21
N ASP A 34 -12.94 22.27 25.49
CA ASP A 34 -12.18 23.39 24.94
C ASP A 34 -12.93 24.04 23.77
N PRO A 35 -13.06 25.36 23.70
CA PRO A 35 -13.67 26.05 22.56
C PRO A 35 -13.06 25.70 21.21
N ALA A 36 -11.77 25.32 21.18
CA ALA A 36 -11.06 24.86 20.00
C ALA A 36 -11.32 23.37 19.66
N ALA A 37 -11.95 22.60 20.54
CA ALA A 37 -12.13 21.15 20.41
C ALA A 37 -12.78 20.76 19.07
N ARG A 38 -13.81 21.49 18.64
CA ARG A 38 -14.48 21.22 17.35
C ARG A 38 -13.52 21.39 16.15
N THR A 39 -12.69 22.42 16.17
CA THR A 39 -11.72 22.69 15.11
C THR A 39 -10.63 21.61 15.10
N ILE A 40 -10.14 21.22 16.27
CA ILE A 40 -9.13 20.16 16.44
C ILE A 40 -9.69 18.82 15.96
N LEU A 41 -10.94 18.48 16.33
CA LEU A 41 -11.61 17.27 15.85
C LEU A 41 -11.70 17.22 14.33
N TRP A 42 -12.23 18.25 13.70
CA TRP A 42 -12.52 18.26 12.26
C TRP A 42 -11.27 18.46 11.40
N ARG A 43 -10.32 19.29 11.83
CA ARG A 43 -9.14 19.64 11.01
C ARG A 43 -7.90 18.80 11.27
N LEU A 44 -7.82 18.18 12.45
CA LEU A 44 -6.61 17.43 12.83
C LEU A 44 -6.89 15.96 13.13
N ARG A 45 -7.83 15.65 14.04
CA ARG A 45 -8.03 14.27 14.50
C ARG A 45 -8.71 13.41 13.44
N LEU A 46 -9.84 13.87 12.92
CA LEU A 46 -10.66 13.10 11.99
C LEU A 46 -9.91 12.77 10.69
N PRO A 47 -9.25 13.71 10.00
CA PRO A 47 -8.45 13.38 8.82
C PRO A 47 -7.34 12.37 9.13
N ARG A 48 -6.65 12.49 10.27
CA ARG A 48 -5.58 11.57 10.67
C ARG A 48 -6.09 10.15 10.90
N VAL A 49 -7.18 10.01 11.63
CA VAL A 49 -7.78 8.69 11.92
C VAL A 49 -8.32 8.04 10.66
N LEU A 50 -9.00 8.80 9.80
CA LEU A 50 -9.51 8.29 8.53
C LEU A 50 -8.38 7.93 7.56
N LEU A 51 -7.32 8.73 7.50
CA LEU A 51 -6.14 8.42 6.69
C LEU A 51 -5.46 7.13 7.17
N ALA A 52 -5.26 6.98 8.48
CA ALA A 52 -4.69 5.77 9.04
C ALA A 52 -5.55 4.52 8.72
N ALA A 53 -6.88 4.64 8.83
CA ALA A 53 -7.81 3.58 8.48
C ALA A 53 -7.74 3.24 6.97
N ALA A 54 -7.70 4.25 6.09
CA ALA A 54 -7.60 4.06 4.65
C ALA A 54 -6.26 3.39 4.26
N ILE A 55 -5.14 3.82 4.85
CA ILE A 55 -3.82 3.19 4.63
C ILE A 55 -3.85 1.72 5.07
N GLY A 56 -4.37 1.44 6.28
CA GLY A 56 -4.48 0.08 6.80
C GLY A 56 -5.37 -0.80 5.90
N ALA A 57 -6.49 -0.28 5.42
CA ALA A 57 -7.36 -0.98 4.48
C ALA A 57 -6.67 -1.26 3.14
N THR A 58 -5.90 -0.29 2.61
CA THR A 58 -5.13 -0.46 1.38
C THR A 58 -4.10 -1.58 1.52
N LEU A 59 -3.34 -1.58 2.61
CA LEU A 59 -2.34 -2.62 2.88
C LEU A 59 -2.98 -4.00 3.06
N ALA A 60 -4.14 -4.08 3.73
CA ALA A 60 -4.87 -5.34 3.91
C ALA A 60 -5.36 -5.90 2.57
N VAL A 61 -5.95 -5.05 1.71
CA VAL A 61 -6.43 -5.46 0.38
C VAL A 61 -5.27 -5.89 -0.50
N ALA A 62 -4.19 -5.13 -0.55
CA ALA A 62 -2.98 -5.49 -1.30
C ALA A 62 -2.38 -6.81 -0.78
N GLY A 63 -2.28 -6.97 0.55
CA GLY A 63 -1.76 -8.20 1.16
C GLY A 63 -2.56 -9.45 0.76
N VAL A 64 -3.88 -9.40 0.88
CA VAL A 64 -4.75 -10.54 0.49
C VAL A 64 -4.61 -10.84 -1.00
N THR A 65 -4.55 -9.81 -1.85
CA THR A 65 -4.39 -9.97 -3.30
C THR A 65 -3.06 -10.66 -3.63
N PHE A 66 -1.95 -10.18 -3.08
CA PHE A 66 -0.64 -10.79 -3.30
C PHE A 66 -0.52 -12.21 -2.74
N GLN A 67 -1.06 -12.47 -1.54
CA GLN A 67 -1.09 -13.81 -0.98
C GLN A 67 -1.84 -14.78 -1.90
N THR A 68 -2.92 -14.32 -2.51
CA THR A 68 -3.71 -15.10 -3.47
C THR A 68 -2.97 -15.33 -4.78
N LEU A 69 -2.44 -14.27 -5.38
CA LEU A 69 -1.71 -14.33 -6.67
C LEU A 69 -0.45 -15.18 -6.59
N LEU A 70 0.30 -15.05 -5.50
CA LEU A 70 1.55 -15.78 -5.28
C LEU A 70 1.31 -17.14 -4.61
N ARG A 71 0.08 -17.45 -4.22
CA ARG A 71 -0.29 -18.66 -3.48
C ARG A 71 0.61 -18.91 -2.28
N ASN A 72 0.99 -17.83 -1.64
CA ASN A 72 1.89 -17.85 -0.49
C ASN A 72 1.33 -16.98 0.63
N PRO A 73 0.94 -17.55 1.78
CA PRO A 73 0.40 -16.77 2.90
C PRO A 73 1.42 -15.82 3.55
N LEU A 74 2.70 -15.96 3.23
CA LEU A 74 3.78 -15.09 3.68
C LEU A 74 4.09 -13.97 2.67
N ALA A 75 3.35 -13.89 1.56
CA ALA A 75 3.55 -12.84 0.58
C ALA A 75 3.17 -11.47 1.18
N ASP A 76 4.05 -10.51 0.97
CA ASP A 76 3.93 -9.14 1.45
C ASP A 76 4.08 -8.18 0.26
N PRO A 77 3.24 -7.12 0.15
CA PRO A 77 3.37 -6.10 -0.88
C PRO A 77 4.77 -5.46 -0.95
N PHE A 78 5.49 -5.38 0.17
CA PHE A 78 6.84 -4.82 0.23
C PHE A 78 7.90 -5.67 -0.50
N ILE A 79 7.70 -6.98 -0.60
CA ILE A 79 8.67 -7.91 -1.24
C ILE A 79 8.79 -7.67 -2.75
N LEU A 80 7.72 -7.19 -3.40
CA LEU A 80 7.69 -6.94 -4.84
C LEU A 80 8.43 -5.66 -5.29
N GLY A 81 9.21 -5.04 -4.42
CA GLY A 81 10.02 -3.88 -4.79
C GLY A 81 9.28 -2.55 -4.85
N VAL A 82 7.96 -2.53 -4.63
CA VAL A 82 7.12 -1.32 -4.67
C VAL A 82 7.64 -0.27 -3.70
N SER A 83 7.91 -0.69 -2.45
CA SER A 83 8.43 0.17 -1.39
C SER A 83 9.84 0.67 -1.69
N GLY A 84 10.71 -0.21 -2.20
CA GLY A 84 12.07 0.15 -2.60
C GLY A 84 12.07 1.19 -3.71
N GLY A 85 11.22 1.00 -4.74
CA GLY A 85 11.06 1.95 -5.83
C GLY A 85 10.51 3.31 -5.37
N ALA A 86 9.50 3.30 -4.47
CA ALA A 86 8.97 4.52 -3.86
C ALA A 86 10.04 5.27 -3.06
N ALA A 87 10.78 4.55 -2.22
CA ALA A 87 11.85 5.12 -1.40
C ALA A 87 13.00 5.67 -2.25
N ALA A 88 13.41 4.98 -3.31
CA ALA A 88 14.41 5.46 -4.26
C ALA A 88 13.94 6.73 -4.97
N GLY A 89 12.68 6.77 -5.44
CA GLY A 89 12.08 7.96 -6.03
C GLY A 89 12.07 9.16 -5.07
N ALA A 90 11.67 8.94 -3.82
CA ALA A 90 11.68 9.97 -2.78
C ALA A 90 13.09 10.45 -2.45
N ALA A 91 14.07 9.53 -2.33
CA ALA A 91 15.47 9.86 -2.06
C ALA A 91 16.06 10.70 -3.19
N ILE A 92 15.83 10.34 -4.45
CA ILE A 92 16.26 11.12 -5.62
C ILE A 92 15.61 12.49 -5.61
N ALA A 93 14.30 12.60 -5.43
CA ALA A 93 13.59 13.87 -5.41
C ALA A 93 14.12 14.80 -4.31
N THR A 94 14.45 14.25 -3.15
CA THR A 94 15.01 15.00 -2.04
C THR A 94 16.45 15.44 -2.33
N ALA A 95 17.31 14.56 -2.84
CA ALA A 95 18.69 14.88 -3.22
C ALA A 95 18.75 15.98 -4.29
N LEU A 96 17.80 15.99 -5.23
CA LEU A 96 17.65 17.04 -6.25
C LEU A 96 16.98 18.30 -5.70
N ARG A 97 16.69 18.38 -4.40
CA ARG A 97 16.03 19.51 -3.72
C ARG A 97 14.61 19.82 -4.24
N TRP A 98 13.96 18.84 -4.85
CA TRP A 98 12.57 18.94 -5.31
C TRP A 98 11.55 18.94 -4.15
N ALA A 99 11.98 18.64 -2.94
CA ALA A 99 11.17 18.75 -1.73
C ALA A 99 10.64 20.18 -1.47
N ARG A 100 11.20 21.19 -2.15
CA ARG A 100 10.70 22.57 -2.10
C ARG A 100 9.37 22.77 -2.83
N VAL A 101 9.00 21.85 -3.72
CA VAL A 101 7.72 21.89 -4.45
C VAL A 101 6.74 20.95 -3.73
N PRO A 102 5.65 21.50 -3.15
CA PRO A 102 4.65 20.67 -2.45
C PRO A 102 4.10 19.57 -3.36
N GLY A 103 4.03 18.34 -2.84
CA GLY A 103 3.48 17.19 -3.57
C GLY A 103 4.44 16.51 -4.55
N LEU A 104 5.59 17.11 -4.88
CA LEU A 104 6.50 16.53 -5.88
C LEU A 104 7.20 15.27 -5.36
N VAL A 105 7.62 15.23 -4.10
CA VAL A 105 8.25 14.03 -3.51
C VAL A 105 7.29 12.83 -3.51
N PRO A 106 6.05 12.93 -3.01
CA PRO A 106 5.07 11.85 -3.13
C PRO A 106 4.79 11.43 -4.57
N PHE A 107 4.74 12.37 -5.50
CA PHE A 107 4.51 12.07 -6.91
C PHE A 107 5.66 11.27 -7.53
N VAL A 108 6.92 11.68 -7.30
CA VAL A 108 8.09 10.95 -7.79
C VAL A 108 8.22 9.59 -7.10
N ALA A 109 7.89 9.49 -5.81
CA ALA A 109 7.82 8.21 -5.11
C ALA A 109 6.76 7.28 -5.74
N PHE A 110 5.59 7.81 -6.08
CA PHE A 110 4.56 7.03 -6.77
C PHE A 110 5.03 6.53 -8.14
N LEU A 111 5.70 7.38 -8.93
CA LEU A 111 6.31 6.96 -10.20
C LEU A 111 7.39 5.89 -10.00
N GLY A 112 8.19 6.02 -8.95
CA GLY A 112 9.18 5.02 -8.55
C GLY A 112 8.53 3.67 -8.20
N ALA A 113 7.42 3.69 -7.44
CA ALA A 113 6.64 2.49 -7.12
C ALA A 113 6.07 1.82 -8.38
N CYS A 114 5.44 2.61 -9.27
CA CYS A 114 4.91 2.11 -10.54
C CYS A 114 6.01 1.53 -11.43
N GLY A 115 7.15 2.21 -11.53
CA GLY A 115 8.32 1.75 -12.29
C GLY A 115 8.88 0.44 -11.73
N ALA A 116 8.97 0.32 -10.41
CA ALA A 116 9.40 -0.91 -9.73
C ALA A 116 8.44 -2.07 -10.02
N THR A 117 7.15 -1.86 -9.87
CA THR A 117 6.11 -2.85 -10.16
C THR A 117 6.19 -3.31 -11.62
N ALA A 118 6.27 -2.37 -12.55
CA ALA A 118 6.41 -2.69 -13.98
C ALA A 118 7.70 -3.48 -14.26
N ALA A 119 8.83 -3.09 -13.67
CA ALA A 119 10.10 -3.79 -13.83
C ALA A 119 10.04 -5.23 -13.29
N VAL A 120 9.49 -5.43 -12.09
CA VAL A 120 9.30 -6.77 -11.50
C VAL A 120 8.44 -7.64 -12.42
N PHE A 121 7.30 -7.10 -12.89
CA PHE A 121 6.40 -7.83 -13.78
C PHE A 121 7.07 -8.22 -15.10
N LEU A 122 7.79 -7.28 -15.72
CA LEU A 122 8.51 -7.52 -16.97
C LEU A 122 9.62 -8.58 -16.82
N LEU A 123 10.37 -8.55 -15.71
CA LEU A 123 11.43 -9.53 -15.42
C LEU A 123 10.86 -10.91 -15.09
N ALA A 124 9.69 -10.97 -14.46
CA ALA A 124 9.04 -12.23 -14.10
C ALA A 124 8.30 -12.88 -15.26
N ARG A 125 7.91 -12.09 -16.27
CA ARG A 125 7.16 -12.57 -17.43
C ARG A 125 8.04 -13.44 -18.34
N ARG A 126 7.52 -14.60 -18.72
CA ARG A 126 8.15 -15.50 -19.69
C ARG A 126 7.14 -15.85 -20.78
N ARG A 127 7.38 -15.39 -22.01
CA ARG A 127 6.53 -15.55 -23.22
C ARG A 127 5.03 -15.48 -22.92
N ASP A 128 4.42 -16.56 -22.38
CA ASP A 128 2.97 -16.67 -22.23
C ASP A 128 2.49 -16.83 -20.77
N HIS A 129 3.40 -16.77 -19.77
CA HIS A 129 3.01 -16.89 -18.36
C HIS A 129 3.93 -16.13 -17.41
N THR A 130 3.33 -15.66 -16.32
CA THR A 130 4.04 -15.00 -15.22
C THR A 130 4.24 -16.00 -14.08
N ASP A 131 5.51 -16.24 -13.74
CA ASP A 131 5.92 -17.21 -12.71
C ASP A 131 5.97 -16.51 -11.34
N PRO A 132 5.17 -16.96 -10.34
CA PRO A 132 5.18 -16.41 -8.99
C PRO A 132 6.55 -16.39 -8.32
N THR A 133 7.37 -17.44 -8.51
CA THR A 133 8.72 -17.52 -7.95
C THR A 133 9.63 -16.46 -8.55
N ARG A 134 9.52 -16.23 -9.86
CA ARG A 134 10.27 -15.15 -10.53
C ARG A 134 9.84 -13.77 -10.09
N LEU A 135 8.54 -13.54 -9.82
CA LEU A 135 8.05 -12.29 -9.25
C LEU A 135 8.76 -11.99 -7.93
N LEU A 136 8.81 -12.96 -7.02
CA LEU A 136 9.48 -12.81 -5.73
C LEU A 136 10.98 -12.56 -5.87
N LEU A 137 11.68 -13.35 -6.71
CA LEU A 137 13.11 -13.19 -6.94
C LEU A 137 13.45 -11.86 -7.61
N SER A 138 12.66 -11.43 -8.60
CA SER A 138 12.85 -10.15 -9.27
C SER A 138 12.64 -9.00 -8.29
N GLY A 139 11.63 -9.09 -7.42
CA GLY A 139 11.38 -8.10 -6.37
C GLY A 139 12.55 -7.98 -5.40
N LEU A 140 13.11 -9.10 -4.96
CA LEU A 140 14.28 -9.14 -4.07
C LEU A 140 15.51 -8.48 -4.71
N VAL A 141 15.82 -8.81 -5.96
CA VAL A 141 16.95 -8.22 -6.70
C VAL A 141 16.76 -6.73 -6.91
N LEU A 142 15.55 -6.31 -7.30
CA LEU A 142 15.25 -4.89 -7.49
C LEU A 142 15.27 -4.11 -6.16
N ASN A 143 14.83 -4.69 -5.05
CA ASN A 143 14.98 -4.04 -3.74
C ASN A 143 16.45 -3.80 -3.38
N ALA A 144 17.35 -4.73 -3.66
CA ALA A 144 18.79 -4.52 -3.47
C ALA A 144 19.32 -3.41 -4.37
N PHE A 145 18.88 -3.36 -5.63
CA PHE A 145 19.23 -2.30 -6.57
C PHE A 145 18.71 -0.91 -6.10
N PHE A 146 17.46 -0.83 -5.68
CA PHE A 146 16.91 0.42 -5.13
C PHE A 146 17.61 0.85 -3.85
N SER A 147 18.04 -0.08 -3.00
CA SER A 147 18.83 0.24 -1.81
C SER A 147 20.17 0.90 -2.18
N ALA A 148 20.83 0.44 -3.24
CA ALA A 148 22.05 1.07 -3.74
C ALA A 148 21.76 2.50 -4.25
N ILE A 149 20.65 2.71 -4.98
CA ILE A 149 20.23 4.04 -5.45
C ILE A 149 19.99 4.99 -4.26
N ILE A 150 19.30 4.50 -3.22
CA ILE A 150 19.03 5.28 -2.01
C ILE A 150 20.33 5.70 -1.33
N LEU A 151 21.29 4.80 -1.20
CA LEU A 151 22.60 5.09 -0.62
C LEU A 151 23.38 6.14 -1.41
N ILE A 152 23.35 6.05 -2.74
CA ILE A 152 23.96 7.06 -3.63
C ILE A 152 23.26 8.41 -3.44
N ALA A 153 21.93 8.45 -3.47
CA ALA A 153 21.17 9.67 -3.27
C ALA A 153 21.48 10.32 -1.90
N PHE A 154 21.59 9.52 -0.85
CA PHE A 154 21.97 9.99 0.49
C PHE A 154 23.40 10.51 0.56
N SER A 155 24.35 9.86 -0.12
CA SER A 155 25.75 10.31 -0.20
C SER A 155 25.89 11.67 -0.88
N LEU A 156 24.99 11.99 -1.83
CA LEU A 156 24.98 13.27 -2.54
C LEU A 156 24.15 14.36 -1.84
N SER A 157 23.41 14.00 -0.79
CA SER A 157 22.50 14.90 -0.08
C SER A 157 23.20 15.72 0.99
N SER A 158 22.69 16.94 1.24
CA SER A 158 23.07 17.69 2.43
C SER A 158 22.53 17.02 3.69
N GLN A 159 23.07 17.36 4.87
CA GLN A 159 22.60 16.83 6.16
C GLN A 159 21.10 17.09 6.40
N SER A 160 20.61 18.27 5.99
CA SER A 160 19.19 18.63 6.11
C SER A 160 18.31 17.81 5.17
N ASP A 161 18.75 17.59 3.92
CA ASP A 161 18.01 16.82 2.93
C ASP A 161 17.97 15.33 3.31
N LEU A 162 19.06 14.78 3.82
CA LEU A 162 19.13 13.41 4.36
C LEU A 162 18.12 13.22 5.50
N THR A 163 18.09 14.16 6.46
CA THR A 163 17.14 14.09 7.57
C THR A 163 15.70 14.17 7.10
N ALA A 164 15.41 15.01 6.10
CA ALA A 164 14.08 15.12 5.49
C ALA A 164 13.67 13.82 4.79
N ALA A 165 14.58 13.22 4.01
CA ALA A 165 14.34 11.96 3.31
C ALA A 165 14.07 10.80 4.30
N LEU A 166 14.87 10.67 5.35
CA LEU A 166 14.67 9.66 6.39
C LEU A 166 13.31 9.82 7.09
N ARG A 167 12.93 11.04 7.48
CA ARG A 167 11.62 11.31 8.07
C ARG A 167 10.47 10.95 7.12
N TRP A 168 10.64 11.24 5.83
CA TRP A 168 9.63 10.89 4.82
C TRP A 168 9.48 9.38 4.69
N MET A 169 10.59 8.63 4.64
CA MET A 169 10.59 7.16 4.55
C MET A 169 10.00 6.49 5.79
N MET A 170 10.15 7.09 6.98
CA MET A 170 9.52 6.59 8.21
C MET A 170 7.99 6.76 8.19
N GLY A 171 7.47 7.60 7.31
CA GLY A 171 6.06 7.95 7.24
C GLY A 171 5.66 9.00 8.29
N ASN A 172 4.67 9.81 7.94
CA ASN A 172 4.15 10.82 8.85
C ASN A 172 2.67 11.11 8.55
N ILE A 173 1.81 10.81 9.50
CA ILE A 173 0.38 11.14 9.45
C ILE A 173 0.01 12.31 10.36
N SER A 174 1.01 12.96 11.03
CA SER A 174 0.73 14.04 12.01
C SER A 174 0.10 15.26 11.39
N ALA A 175 0.46 15.58 10.14
CA ALA A 175 -0.04 16.70 9.37
C ALA A 175 -1.13 16.30 8.36
N ALA A 176 -1.81 15.18 8.58
CA ALA A 176 -2.85 14.68 7.67
C ALA A 176 -3.95 15.71 7.46
N THR A 177 -4.30 15.91 6.20
CA THR A 177 -5.36 16.81 5.73
C THR A 177 -6.51 16.03 5.09
N TRP A 178 -7.63 16.67 4.84
CA TRP A 178 -8.74 16.07 4.08
C TRP A 178 -8.33 15.72 2.65
N THR A 179 -7.43 16.48 2.05
CA THR A 179 -6.87 16.18 0.74
C THR A 179 -6.14 14.85 0.74
N ASP A 180 -5.31 14.58 1.76
CA ASP A 180 -4.59 13.31 1.88
C ASP A 180 -5.55 12.13 2.04
N VAL A 181 -6.62 12.31 2.82
CA VAL A 181 -7.68 11.29 2.95
C VAL A 181 -8.31 10.96 1.59
N VAL A 182 -8.66 11.97 0.81
CA VAL A 182 -9.26 11.77 -0.52
C VAL A 182 -8.27 11.10 -1.49
N VAL A 183 -7.02 11.58 -1.52
CA VAL A 183 -5.96 11.05 -2.40
C VAL A 183 -5.68 9.57 -2.13
N VAL A 184 -5.80 9.10 -0.89
CA VAL A 184 -5.62 7.68 -0.56
C VAL A 184 -6.92 6.89 -0.74
N THR A 185 -8.06 7.43 -0.30
CA THR A 185 -9.33 6.69 -0.28
C THR A 185 -9.92 6.47 -1.68
N VAL A 186 -9.79 7.45 -2.59
CA VAL A 186 -10.35 7.33 -3.94
C VAL A 186 -9.69 6.18 -4.73
N PRO A 187 -8.34 6.09 -4.84
CA PRO A 187 -7.71 4.95 -5.48
C PRO A 187 -8.02 3.62 -4.79
N LEU A 188 -8.10 3.59 -3.45
CA LEU A 188 -8.49 2.40 -2.70
C LEU A 188 -9.87 1.91 -3.12
N LEU A 189 -10.87 2.80 -3.18
CA LEU A 189 -12.23 2.42 -3.58
C LEU A 189 -12.29 1.93 -5.03
N ILE A 190 -11.51 2.54 -5.93
CA ILE A 190 -11.39 2.07 -7.32
C ILE A 190 -10.78 0.67 -7.34
N ALA A 191 -9.65 0.46 -6.66
CA ALA A 191 -9.00 -0.84 -6.58
C ALA A 191 -9.92 -1.91 -5.97
N MET A 192 -10.60 -1.61 -4.86
CA MET A 192 -11.58 -2.52 -4.26
C MET A 192 -12.70 -2.87 -5.22
N THR A 193 -13.22 -1.90 -5.96
CA THR A 193 -14.27 -2.14 -6.95
C THR A 193 -13.78 -3.11 -8.04
N VAL A 194 -12.59 -2.88 -8.59
CA VAL A 194 -11.96 -3.76 -9.58
C VAL A 194 -11.77 -5.17 -9.00
N LEU A 195 -11.24 -5.27 -7.78
CA LEU A 195 -10.99 -6.56 -7.12
C LEU A 195 -12.29 -7.33 -6.83
N VAL A 196 -13.39 -6.66 -6.53
CA VAL A 196 -14.70 -7.30 -6.37
C VAL A 196 -15.14 -7.98 -7.67
N PHE A 197 -14.93 -7.36 -8.83
CA PHE A 197 -15.27 -7.96 -10.13
C PHE A 197 -14.42 -9.21 -10.45
N VAL A 198 -13.17 -9.25 -10.01
CA VAL A 198 -12.26 -10.39 -10.24
C VAL A 198 -12.16 -11.32 -9.01
N ALA A 199 -12.91 -11.07 -7.93
CA ALA A 199 -12.80 -11.81 -6.67
C ALA A 199 -13.05 -13.31 -6.83
N ASN A 200 -13.99 -13.72 -7.70
CA ASN A 200 -14.25 -15.12 -7.95
C ASN A 200 -13.08 -15.81 -8.68
N ASP A 201 -12.48 -15.11 -9.64
CA ASP A 201 -11.33 -15.60 -10.40
C ASP A 201 -10.10 -15.70 -9.51
N LEU A 202 -9.86 -14.70 -8.65
CA LEU A 202 -8.82 -14.75 -7.61
C LEU A 202 -9.02 -15.93 -6.67
N ARG A 203 -10.26 -16.19 -6.25
CA ARG A 203 -10.57 -17.34 -5.39
C ARG A 203 -10.26 -18.67 -6.08
N LEU A 204 -10.58 -18.81 -7.36
CA LEU A 204 -10.26 -20.00 -8.15
C LEU A 204 -8.74 -20.15 -8.32
N LEU A 205 -8.02 -19.04 -8.56
CA LEU A 205 -6.58 -19.02 -8.69
C LEU A 205 -5.87 -19.47 -7.40
N ALA A 206 -6.43 -19.20 -6.22
CA ALA A 206 -5.89 -19.66 -4.95
C ALA A 206 -5.78 -21.18 -4.83
N PHE A 207 -6.66 -21.94 -5.52
CA PHE A 207 -6.61 -23.42 -5.55
C PHE A 207 -5.57 -23.97 -6.54
N GLY A 208 -5.13 -23.17 -7.50
CA GLY A 208 -4.11 -23.55 -8.48
C GLY A 208 -4.38 -22.96 -9.87
N GLU A 209 -3.32 -22.71 -10.64
CA GLU A 209 -3.45 -22.13 -11.98
C GLU A 209 -4.10 -23.08 -12.97
N GLU A 210 -3.78 -24.37 -12.89
CA GLU A 210 -4.36 -25.39 -13.78
C GLU A 210 -5.86 -25.58 -13.51
N ASP A 211 -6.25 -25.64 -12.24
CA ASP A 211 -7.65 -25.74 -11.83
C ASP A 211 -8.44 -24.50 -12.23
N ALA A 212 -7.85 -23.31 -12.10
CA ALA A 212 -8.47 -22.05 -12.53
C ALA A 212 -8.67 -22.03 -14.06
N LYS A 213 -7.64 -22.42 -14.83
CA LYS A 213 -7.72 -22.52 -16.30
C LYS A 213 -8.77 -23.54 -16.74
N ALA A 214 -8.85 -24.71 -16.11
CA ALA A 214 -9.84 -25.73 -16.40
C ALA A 214 -11.28 -25.23 -16.18
N ARG A 215 -11.46 -24.23 -15.33
CA ARG A 215 -12.75 -23.55 -15.05
C ARG A 215 -12.97 -22.29 -15.91
N GLY A 216 -12.10 -22.04 -16.89
CA GLY A 216 -12.26 -20.94 -17.84
C GLY A 216 -11.72 -19.59 -17.38
N VAL A 217 -10.92 -19.56 -16.29
CA VAL A 217 -10.29 -18.32 -15.82
C VAL A 217 -9.09 -17.96 -16.67
N ASP A 218 -9.05 -16.74 -17.17
CA ASP A 218 -7.86 -16.16 -17.80
C ASP A 218 -6.85 -15.72 -16.71
N VAL A 219 -5.99 -16.67 -16.33
CA VAL A 219 -5.03 -16.51 -15.24
C VAL A 219 -4.09 -15.33 -15.46
N GLU A 220 -3.61 -15.10 -16.69
CA GLU A 220 -2.69 -14.00 -16.97
C GLU A 220 -3.37 -12.64 -16.85
N ARG A 221 -4.63 -12.55 -17.27
CA ARG A 221 -5.43 -11.34 -17.08
C ARG A 221 -5.68 -11.04 -15.60
N VAL A 222 -5.98 -12.07 -14.81
CA VAL A 222 -6.18 -11.91 -13.36
C VAL A 222 -4.89 -11.46 -12.66
N LYS A 223 -3.73 -12.02 -13.05
CA LYS A 223 -2.42 -11.59 -12.52
C LYS A 223 -2.03 -10.16 -12.93
N LEU A 224 -2.54 -9.66 -14.04
CA LEU A 224 -2.27 -8.31 -14.51
C LEU A 224 -3.15 -7.27 -13.80
N ILE A 225 -4.37 -7.65 -13.44
CA ILE A 225 -5.36 -6.76 -12.83
C ILE A 225 -5.19 -6.68 -11.31
N GLY A 226 -4.87 -7.80 -10.65
CA GLY A 226 -4.68 -7.91 -9.20
C GLY A 226 -3.27 -7.56 -8.77
#